data_0d28a65de87ca3171c418a952f524d5f
#
_entry.id   0d28a65de87ca3171c418a952f524d5f
#
_cell.length_a   1.000
_cell.length_b   1.000
_cell.length_c   1.000
_cell.angle_alpha   90.00
_cell.angle_beta   90.00
_cell.angle_gamma   90.00
#
_symmetry.space_group_name_H-M   'P 1'
#
loop_
_entity.id
_entity.type
_entity.pdbx_description
1 polymer ?
#
loop_
_entity_poly.entity_id
_entity_poly.type
_entity_poly.pdbx_seq_one_letter_code
_entity_poly.pdbx_strand_id
1 'polypeptide(L)'
;MKVLVLGANGMAGHTISLYFKEKGHEVTTFSVVPFPYCKNIIGDAFDRENFLKVIRDVNYDLIINCIGILNQFADENPSKAVYLNSYIPHLIADTLKNFHTKLIQMSTDCVFAGNSGPYFENSFRDGKTFYDRTKALGEIEDDKNLTFRNSIIGPDINPNGIGLFNWFMKQKGIIQGYTEALWTGVTTLTLAKAMEKAAEENLSGIYNLVNNQSISKFDLLKLFNKYFRNNE
;
A
#
# COMPACT_ATOMS: atom_id res chain seq x y z
N MET A 1 -7.77 18.51 -4.55
CA MET A 1 -6.90 18.35 -3.35
C MET A 1 -5.43 18.45 -3.77
N LYS A 2 -4.58 18.94 -2.86
CA LYS A 2 -3.12 18.82 -2.94
C LYS A 2 -2.71 17.53 -2.24
N VAL A 3 -2.13 16.59 -2.98
CA VAL A 3 -1.85 15.23 -2.50
C VAL A 3 -0.37 14.94 -2.56
N LEU A 4 0.19 14.45 -1.45
CA LEU A 4 1.54 13.88 -1.42
C LEU A 4 1.46 12.35 -1.37
N VAL A 5 2.07 11.68 -2.35
CA VAL A 5 2.20 10.22 -2.35
C VAL A 5 3.64 9.84 -2.03
N LEU A 6 3.83 9.18 -0.89
CA LEU A 6 5.11 8.67 -0.43
C LEU A 6 5.32 7.25 -0.97
N GLY A 7 6.47 6.98 -1.59
CA GLY A 7 6.79 5.68 -2.18
C GLY A 7 6.20 5.47 -3.58
N ALA A 8 6.24 6.50 -4.43
CA ALA A 8 5.63 6.50 -5.76
C ALA A 8 6.19 5.44 -6.75
N ASN A 9 7.39 4.91 -6.53
CA ASN A 9 7.96 3.88 -7.39
C ASN A 9 7.48 2.45 -7.05
N GLY A 10 6.72 2.26 -5.97
CA GLY A 10 6.13 0.98 -5.61
C GLY A 10 4.84 0.67 -6.39
N MET A 11 4.42 -0.61 -6.39
CA MET A 11 3.23 -1.10 -7.09
C MET A 11 1.95 -0.31 -6.76
N ALA A 12 1.71 0.04 -5.50
CA ALA A 12 0.58 0.87 -5.11
C ALA A 12 0.81 2.34 -5.44
N GLY A 13 1.97 2.88 -5.03
CA GLY A 13 2.27 4.31 -5.11
C GLY A 13 2.19 4.88 -6.52
N HIS A 14 2.67 4.14 -7.55
CA HIS A 14 2.58 4.64 -8.91
C HIS A 14 1.14 4.69 -9.43
N THR A 15 0.34 3.64 -9.19
CA THR A 15 -1.06 3.61 -9.63
C THR A 15 -1.88 4.70 -8.94
N ILE A 16 -1.68 4.88 -7.63
CA ILE A 16 -2.35 5.93 -6.85
C ILE A 16 -1.97 7.31 -7.38
N SER A 17 -0.67 7.56 -7.62
CA SER A 17 -0.20 8.85 -8.13
C SER A 17 -0.80 9.20 -9.50
N LEU A 18 -0.83 8.23 -10.41
CA LEU A 18 -1.40 8.42 -11.76
C LEU A 18 -2.91 8.61 -11.69
N TYR A 19 -3.61 7.82 -10.90
CA TYR A 19 -5.06 7.93 -10.73
C TYR A 19 -5.47 9.30 -10.18
N PHE A 20 -4.85 9.75 -9.08
CA PHE A 20 -5.17 11.05 -8.50
C PHE A 20 -4.86 12.21 -9.45
N LYS A 21 -3.75 12.13 -10.21
CA LYS A 21 -3.42 13.10 -11.26
C LYS A 21 -4.48 13.13 -12.35
N GLU A 22 -4.92 11.96 -12.84
CA GLU A 22 -5.98 11.85 -13.87
C GLU A 22 -7.31 12.44 -13.40
N LYS A 23 -7.59 12.32 -12.09
CA LYS A 23 -8.75 12.95 -11.44
C LYS A 23 -8.64 14.46 -11.23
N GLY A 24 -7.55 15.08 -11.65
CA GLY A 24 -7.34 16.54 -11.57
C GLY A 24 -6.83 17.01 -10.21
N HIS A 25 -6.34 16.13 -9.35
CA HIS A 25 -5.68 16.53 -8.10
C HIS A 25 -4.26 17.04 -8.39
N GLU A 26 -3.77 17.98 -7.57
CA GLU A 26 -2.37 18.43 -7.58
C GLU A 26 -1.51 17.40 -6.85
N VAL A 27 -0.83 16.53 -7.61
CA VAL A 27 -0.06 15.40 -7.05
C VAL A 27 1.41 15.73 -7.00
N THR A 28 1.98 15.70 -5.81
CA THR A 28 3.43 15.64 -5.56
C THR A 28 3.77 14.24 -5.06
N THR A 29 4.90 13.71 -5.50
CA THR A 29 5.39 12.39 -5.10
C THR A 29 6.73 12.50 -4.36
N PHE A 30 7.01 11.55 -3.46
CA PHE A 30 8.28 11.40 -2.79
C PHE A 30 8.82 9.99 -3.03
N SER A 31 10.06 9.87 -3.48
CA SER A 31 10.67 8.59 -3.81
C SER A 31 12.19 8.66 -3.87
N VAL A 32 12.85 7.51 -3.66
CA VAL A 32 14.32 7.41 -3.67
C VAL A 32 14.94 7.50 -5.08
N VAL A 33 14.15 7.23 -6.12
CA VAL A 33 14.56 7.38 -7.53
C VAL A 33 13.51 8.23 -8.27
N PRO A 34 13.86 8.85 -9.40
CA PRO A 34 12.93 9.71 -10.15
C PRO A 34 11.60 9.02 -10.48
N PHE A 35 10.51 9.77 -10.35
CA PHE A 35 9.17 9.40 -10.82
C PHE A 35 8.67 10.47 -11.81
N PRO A 36 8.80 10.23 -13.14
CA PRO A 36 8.64 11.28 -14.15
C PRO A 36 7.19 11.68 -14.43
N TYR A 37 6.21 10.98 -13.86
CA TYR A 37 4.81 11.17 -14.21
C TYR A 37 4.10 12.28 -13.43
N CYS A 38 4.66 12.69 -12.28
CA CYS A 38 4.14 13.75 -11.41
C CYS A 38 5.29 14.66 -10.97
N LYS A 39 4.97 15.81 -10.34
CA LYS A 39 5.98 16.56 -9.58
C LYS A 39 6.61 15.62 -8.56
N ASN A 40 7.93 15.47 -8.60
CA ASN A 40 8.62 14.49 -7.78
C ASN A 40 9.71 15.14 -6.92
N ILE A 41 9.72 14.79 -5.64
CA ILE A 41 10.77 15.09 -4.69
C ILE A 41 11.57 13.81 -4.49
N ILE A 42 12.86 13.85 -4.89
CA ILE A 42 13.77 12.73 -4.67
C ILE A 42 14.34 12.84 -3.26
N GLY A 43 14.20 11.77 -2.49
CA GLY A 43 14.71 11.72 -1.11
C GLY A 43 14.54 10.34 -0.49
N ASP A 44 15.19 10.16 0.65
CA ASP A 44 15.12 8.94 1.44
C ASP A 44 14.44 9.22 2.79
N ALA A 45 13.50 8.37 3.20
CA ALA A 45 12.84 8.48 4.49
C ALA A 45 13.80 8.27 5.68
N PHE A 46 14.98 7.70 5.46
CA PHE A 46 16.07 7.64 6.43
C PHE A 46 16.73 9.00 6.67
N ASP A 47 16.68 9.92 5.74
CA ASP A 47 17.04 11.32 5.96
C ASP A 47 15.87 12.05 6.65
N ARG A 48 15.78 11.82 7.96
CA ARG A 48 14.67 12.28 8.78
C ARG A 48 14.41 13.78 8.67
N GLU A 49 15.47 14.59 8.61
CA GLU A 49 15.34 16.05 8.59
C GLU A 49 14.67 16.51 7.27
N ASN A 50 15.19 16.06 6.13
CA ASN A 50 14.64 16.40 4.83
C ASN A 50 13.25 15.76 4.61
N PHE A 51 13.03 14.53 5.10
CA PHE A 51 11.73 13.91 5.06
C PHE A 51 10.65 14.72 5.79
N LEU A 52 10.97 15.21 7.01
CA LEU A 52 10.04 16.05 7.78
C LEU A 52 9.79 17.42 7.13
N LYS A 53 10.79 18.00 6.44
CA LYS A 53 10.55 19.21 5.64
C LYS A 53 9.52 18.96 4.57
N VAL A 54 9.66 17.87 3.81
CA VAL A 54 8.69 17.50 2.75
C VAL A 54 7.26 17.36 3.29
N ILE A 55 7.11 16.80 4.49
CA ILE A 55 5.80 16.63 5.15
C ILE A 55 5.19 17.98 5.58
N ARG A 56 6.01 18.94 6.02
CA ARG A 56 5.57 20.18 6.67
C ARG A 56 5.50 21.39 5.73
N ASP A 57 6.37 21.48 4.75
CA ASP A 57 6.60 22.71 3.97
C ASP A 57 5.49 23.03 2.97
N VAL A 58 4.71 22.05 2.58
CA VAL A 58 3.56 22.23 1.70
C VAL A 58 2.29 21.91 2.47
N ASN A 59 1.31 22.79 2.33
CA ASN A 59 0.01 22.60 2.95
C ASN A 59 -0.81 21.57 2.15
N TYR A 60 -0.46 20.30 2.29
CA TYR A 60 -1.19 19.19 1.65
C TYR A 60 -2.56 19.00 2.31
N ASP A 61 -3.54 18.65 1.51
CA ASP A 61 -4.84 18.19 2.02
C ASP A 61 -4.72 16.72 2.48
N LEU A 62 -3.93 15.93 1.74
CA LEU A 62 -3.81 14.49 1.91
C LEU A 62 -2.37 14.03 1.72
N ILE A 63 -1.90 13.18 2.63
CA ILE A 63 -0.67 12.39 2.47
C ILE A 63 -1.04 10.91 2.41
N ILE A 64 -0.58 10.21 1.38
CA ILE A 64 -0.78 8.76 1.23
C ILE A 64 0.58 8.09 1.42
N ASN A 65 0.71 7.27 2.47
CA ASN A 65 1.95 6.57 2.75
C ASN A 65 1.94 5.15 2.18
N CYS A 66 2.68 4.97 1.07
CA CYS A 66 2.94 3.67 0.43
C CYS A 66 4.37 3.16 0.70
N ILE A 67 5.15 3.83 1.57
CA ILE A 67 6.49 3.37 1.94
C ILE A 67 6.38 2.12 2.81
N GLY A 68 7.20 1.13 2.52
CA GLY A 68 7.32 -0.07 3.34
C GLY A 68 8.27 -1.10 2.74
N ILE A 69 8.74 -2.01 3.57
CA ILE A 69 9.54 -3.18 3.18
C ILE A 69 8.63 -4.41 3.26
N LEU A 70 8.67 -5.23 2.21
CA LEU A 70 7.79 -6.37 2.04
C LEU A 70 8.45 -7.70 2.42
N ASN A 71 7.66 -8.64 2.96
CA ASN A 71 7.96 -10.06 3.10
C ASN A 71 9.41 -10.37 3.56
N GLN A 72 10.12 -11.22 2.80
CA GLN A 72 11.48 -11.66 3.12
C GLN A 72 12.49 -10.50 3.30
N PHE A 73 12.29 -9.37 2.60
CA PHE A 73 13.18 -8.21 2.77
C PHE A 73 13.06 -7.61 4.18
N ALA A 74 11.89 -7.75 4.84
CA ALA A 74 11.71 -7.36 6.23
C ALA A 74 12.45 -8.30 7.19
N ASP A 75 12.44 -9.61 6.90
CA ASP A 75 13.18 -10.62 7.68
C ASP A 75 14.70 -10.45 7.54
N GLU A 76 15.17 -10.13 6.34
CA GLU A 76 16.60 -9.89 6.04
C GLU A 76 17.10 -8.56 6.63
N ASN A 77 16.23 -7.56 6.81
CA ASN A 77 16.58 -6.22 7.25
C ASN A 77 15.66 -5.72 8.39
N PRO A 78 15.68 -6.35 9.59
CA PRO A 78 14.74 -6.05 10.66
C PRO A 78 14.71 -4.59 11.10
N SER A 79 15.87 -3.94 11.25
CA SER A 79 15.95 -2.53 11.66
C SER A 79 15.30 -1.59 10.64
N LYS A 80 15.51 -1.84 9.34
CA LYS A 80 14.86 -1.08 8.27
C LYS A 80 13.35 -1.31 8.26
N ALA A 81 12.91 -2.55 8.49
CA ALA A 81 11.48 -2.88 8.55
C ALA A 81 10.80 -2.18 9.72
N VAL A 82 11.38 -2.20 10.92
CA VAL A 82 10.86 -1.45 12.08
C VAL A 82 10.79 0.05 11.77
N TYR A 83 11.84 0.60 11.16
CA TYR A 83 11.88 2.02 10.84
C TYR A 83 10.80 2.39 9.81
N LEU A 84 10.74 1.72 8.66
CA LEU A 84 9.85 2.09 7.56
C LEU A 84 8.41 1.63 7.77
N ASN A 85 8.20 0.41 8.29
CA ASN A 85 6.85 -0.15 8.45
C ASN A 85 6.16 0.29 9.73
N SER A 86 6.92 0.61 10.79
CA SER A 86 6.36 0.97 12.10
C SER A 86 6.60 2.42 12.48
N TYR A 87 7.86 2.87 12.53
CA TYR A 87 8.19 4.21 13.03
C TYR A 87 7.74 5.33 12.09
N ILE A 88 7.98 5.22 10.78
CA ILE A 88 7.63 6.27 9.80
C ILE A 88 6.14 6.60 9.80
N PRO A 89 5.18 5.65 9.79
CA PRO A 89 3.76 5.97 9.90
C PRO A 89 3.42 6.84 11.10
N HIS A 90 3.90 6.47 12.29
CA HIS A 90 3.67 7.25 13.50
C HIS A 90 4.35 8.61 13.46
N LEU A 91 5.59 8.69 12.94
CA LEU A 91 6.29 9.96 12.76
C LEU A 91 5.49 10.93 11.87
N ILE A 92 4.88 10.44 10.78
CA ILE A 92 4.02 11.25 9.91
C ILE A 92 2.78 11.71 10.68
N ALA A 93 2.07 10.79 11.34
CA ALA A 93 0.86 11.11 12.09
C ALA A 93 1.12 12.14 13.20
N ASP A 94 2.18 11.95 13.98
CA ASP A 94 2.60 12.89 15.04
C ASP A 94 2.97 14.27 14.46
N THR A 95 3.68 14.28 13.31
CA THR A 95 4.05 15.52 12.64
C THR A 95 2.82 16.30 12.18
N LEU A 96 1.79 15.60 11.72
CA LEU A 96 0.55 16.16 11.19
C LEU A 96 -0.51 16.47 12.26
N LYS A 97 -0.24 16.18 13.54
CA LYS A 97 -1.25 16.28 14.60
C LYS A 97 -1.99 17.62 14.63
N ASN A 98 -1.25 18.73 14.43
CA ASN A 98 -1.79 20.09 14.47
C ASN A 98 -2.02 20.70 13.08
N PHE A 99 -1.93 19.93 12.00
CA PHE A 99 -2.19 20.37 10.65
C PHE A 99 -3.59 19.90 10.23
N HIS A 100 -4.18 20.52 9.20
CA HIS A 100 -5.43 20.02 8.59
C HIS A 100 -5.21 18.76 7.73
N THR A 101 -3.97 18.54 7.29
CA THR A 101 -3.55 17.43 6.44
C THR A 101 -3.91 16.09 7.05
N LYS A 102 -4.57 15.24 6.27
CA LYS A 102 -4.93 13.87 6.62
C LYS A 102 -3.88 12.88 6.13
N LEU A 103 -3.61 11.83 6.91
CA LEU A 103 -2.80 10.70 6.49
C LEU A 103 -3.71 9.52 6.11
N ILE A 104 -3.46 8.91 4.95
CA ILE A 104 -3.92 7.55 4.63
C ILE A 104 -2.71 6.62 4.68
N GLN A 105 -2.72 5.70 5.65
CA GLN A 105 -1.67 4.72 5.87
C GLN A 105 -2.04 3.39 5.19
N MET A 106 -1.15 2.86 4.36
CA MET A 106 -1.29 1.50 3.85
C MET A 106 -0.79 0.48 4.86
N SER A 107 -1.69 -0.39 5.33
CA SER A 107 -1.37 -1.62 6.05
C SER A 107 -1.59 -2.85 5.15
N THR A 108 -1.73 -4.02 5.72
CA THR A 108 -1.83 -5.29 5.02
C THR A 108 -2.83 -6.22 5.74
N ASP A 109 -3.45 -7.13 5.01
CA ASP A 109 -4.21 -8.25 5.56
C ASP A 109 -3.32 -9.26 6.30
N CYS A 110 -2.01 -9.27 6.00
CA CYS A 110 -1.03 -10.12 6.69
C CYS A 110 -0.87 -9.79 8.19
N VAL A 111 -1.46 -8.70 8.70
CA VAL A 111 -1.54 -8.48 10.16
C VAL A 111 -2.31 -9.60 10.86
N PHE A 112 -3.06 -10.40 10.10
CA PHE A 112 -3.77 -11.59 10.52
C PHE A 112 -3.07 -12.86 10.00
N ALA A 113 -3.03 -13.91 10.83
CA ALA A 113 -2.39 -15.18 10.46
C ALA A 113 -3.16 -15.98 9.40
N GLY A 114 -4.42 -15.65 9.12
CA GLY A 114 -5.23 -16.30 8.10
C GLY A 114 -5.83 -17.67 8.47
N ASN A 115 -5.75 -18.10 9.72
CA ASN A 115 -6.15 -19.44 10.18
C ASN A 115 -7.40 -19.47 11.09
N SER A 116 -7.95 -18.30 11.45
CA SER A 116 -9.06 -18.16 12.40
C SER A 116 -10.13 -17.17 11.93
N GLY A 117 -10.23 -16.94 10.62
CA GLY A 117 -11.23 -16.03 10.05
C GLY A 117 -12.70 -16.44 10.30
N PRO A 118 -13.65 -15.56 10.03
CA PRO A 118 -13.50 -14.24 9.46
C PRO A 118 -12.83 -13.22 10.40
N TYR A 119 -12.06 -12.28 9.82
CA TYR A 119 -11.40 -11.21 10.56
C TYR A 119 -12.14 -9.89 10.38
N PHE A 120 -12.27 -9.14 11.47
CA PHE A 120 -12.88 -7.82 11.53
C PHE A 120 -11.82 -6.77 11.91
N GLU A 121 -12.15 -5.50 11.84
CA GLU A 121 -11.24 -4.41 12.16
C GLU A 121 -10.70 -4.49 13.60
N ASN A 122 -11.52 -4.95 14.54
CA ASN A 122 -11.17 -5.12 15.95
C ASN A 122 -10.55 -6.49 16.27
N SER A 123 -10.36 -7.38 15.28
CA SER A 123 -9.71 -8.67 15.49
C SER A 123 -8.26 -8.50 15.92
N PHE A 124 -7.80 -9.42 16.80
CA PHE A 124 -6.42 -9.42 17.25
C PHE A 124 -5.46 -9.66 16.08
N ARG A 125 -4.40 -8.83 15.99
CA ARG A 125 -3.38 -8.89 14.94
C ARG A 125 -2.40 -10.01 15.28
N ASP A 126 -2.67 -11.22 14.83
CA ASP A 126 -1.95 -12.47 15.16
C ASP A 126 -0.93 -12.89 14.09
N GLY A 127 -0.60 -12.00 13.16
CA GLY A 127 0.41 -12.20 12.12
C GLY A 127 1.76 -12.62 12.69
N LYS A 128 2.44 -13.58 12.03
CA LYS A 128 3.58 -14.31 12.62
C LYS A 128 4.94 -13.86 12.10
N THR A 129 5.01 -13.38 10.86
CA THR A 129 6.26 -12.95 10.25
C THR A 129 6.73 -11.60 10.81
N PHE A 130 7.99 -11.28 10.60
CA PHE A 130 8.51 -9.97 11.01
C PHE A 130 7.81 -8.85 10.24
N TYR A 131 7.53 -9.07 8.94
CA TYR A 131 6.73 -8.18 8.10
C TYR A 131 5.36 -7.91 8.73
N ASP A 132 4.59 -8.96 9.05
CA ASP A 132 3.25 -8.83 9.61
C ASP A 132 3.24 -7.98 10.87
N ARG A 133 4.18 -8.28 11.79
CA ARG A 133 4.31 -7.59 13.08
C ARG A 133 4.70 -6.13 12.92
N THR A 134 5.65 -5.83 12.03
CA THR A 134 6.08 -4.45 11.81
C THR A 134 5.01 -3.62 11.12
N LYS A 135 4.21 -4.22 10.23
CA LYS A 135 3.06 -3.56 9.60
C LYS A 135 1.94 -3.32 10.62
N ALA A 136 1.64 -4.30 11.49
CA ALA A 136 0.67 -4.15 12.56
C ALA A 136 1.05 -3.02 13.54
N LEU A 137 2.32 -2.91 13.90
CA LEU A 137 2.84 -1.83 14.76
C LEU A 137 2.78 -0.45 14.08
N GLY A 138 2.73 -0.38 12.76
CA GLY A 138 2.66 0.88 12.01
C GLY A 138 1.24 1.31 11.65
N GLU A 139 0.21 0.63 12.14
CA GLU A 139 -1.17 1.05 11.95
C GLU A 139 -1.50 2.27 12.81
N ILE A 140 -2.13 3.26 12.19
CA ILE A 140 -2.60 4.48 12.85
C ILE A 140 -4.09 4.32 13.11
N GLU A 141 -4.49 4.44 14.36
CA GLU A 141 -5.87 4.32 14.82
C GLU A 141 -6.22 5.55 15.64
N ASP A 142 -6.78 6.56 14.98
CA ASP A 142 -7.21 7.81 15.59
C ASP A 142 -8.42 8.39 14.84
N ASP A 143 -8.98 9.48 15.35
CA ASP A 143 -10.18 10.13 14.80
C ASP A 143 -9.90 11.00 13.56
N LYS A 144 -8.66 11.13 13.14
CA LYS A 144 -8.24 11.98 12.04
C LYS A 144 -7.74 11.19 10.83
N ASN A 145 -6.82 10.27 11.06
CA ASN A 145 -6.12 9.53 10.02
C ASN A 145 -6.86 8.25 9.65
N LEU A 146 -6.49 7.66 8.53
CA LEU A 146 -7.09 6.44 8.04
C LEU A 146 -6.03 5.38 7.79
N THR A 147 -6.24 4.16 8.25
CA THR A 147 -5.45 2.99 7.89
C THR A 147 -6.30 2.02 7.08
N PHE A 148 -5.84 1.65 5.88
CA PHE A 148 -6.41 0.55 5.12
C PHE A 148 -5.55 -0.70 5.24
N ARG A 149 -6.14 -1.79 5.73
CA ARG A 149 -5.62 -3.16 5.61
C ARG A 149 -6.09 -3.75 4.30
N ASN A 150 -5.17 -4.09 3.44
CA ASN A 150 -5.49 -4.61 2.12
C ASN A 150 -4.42 -5.57 1.62
N SER A 151 -4.83 -6.49 0.77
CA SER A 151 -3.97 -7.20 -0.16
C SER A 151 -4.22 -6.66 -1.56
N ILE A 152 -3.17 -6.46 -2.34
CA ILE A 152 -3.30 -5.80 -3.64
C ILE A 152 -2.68 -6.59 -4.77
N ILE A 153 -3.28 -6.45 -5.95
CA ILE A 153 -2.70 -6.90 -7.21
C ILE A 153 -2.74 -5.76 -8.23
N GLY A 154 -1.72 -5.70 -9.07
CA GLY A 154 -1.64 -4.73 -10.15
C GLY A 154 -0.29 -4.79 -10.84
N PRO A 155 -0.13 -4.03 -11.93
CA PRO A 155 1.16 -3.88 -12.57
C PRO A 155 2.14 -3.20 -11.61
N ASP A 156 3.40 -3.60 -11.71
CA ASP A 156 4.50 -2.95 -11.00
C ASP A 156 5.44 -2.36 -12.04
N ILE A 157 5.77 -1.07 -11.90
CA ILE A 157 6.72 -0.40 -12.79
C ILE A 157 8.15 -0.85 -12.55
N ASN A 158 8.43 -1.45 -11.38
CA ASN A 158 9.71 -2.07 -11.12
C ASN A 158 9.76 -3.44 -11.82
N PRO A 159 10.67 -3.64 -12.81
CA PRO A 159 10.78 -4.92 -13.51
C PRO A 159 11.15 -6.08 -12.59
N ASN A 160 11.77 -5.80 -11.42
CA ASN A 160 12.11 -6.78 -10.39
C ASN A 160 11.05 -6.86 -9.28
N GLY A 161 9.89 -6.22 -9.45
CA GLY A 161 8.80 -6.28 -8.50
C GLY A 161 8.31 -7.72 -8.26
N ILE A 162 8.00 -8.02 -7.00
CA ILE A 162 7.58 -9.36 -6.54
C ILE A 162 6.07 -9.60 -6.61
N GLY A 163 5.31 -8.64 -7.15
CA GLY A 163 3.87 -8.74 -7.27
C GLY A 163 3.40 -9.93 -8.09
N LEU A 164 2.32 -10.59 -7.68
CA LEU A 164 1.79 -11.80 -8.31
C LEU A 164 1.51 -11.62 -9.81
N PHE A 165 0.99 -10.45 -10.20
CA PHE A 165 0.69 -10.15 -11.60
C PHE A 165 1.97 -10.11 -12.45
N ASN A 166 2.99 -9.33 -12.03
CA ASN A 166 4.26 -9.25 -12.77
C ASN A 166 5.00 -10.59 -12.78
N TRP A 167 4.94 -11.34 -11.68
CA TRP A 167 5.47 -12.70 -11.64
C TRP A 167 4.80 -13.59 -12.69
N PHE A 168 3.46 -13.60 -12.72
CA PHE A 168 2.69 -14.40 -13.67
C PHE A 168 3.00 -14.05 -15.12
N MET A 169 3.10 -12.77 -15.45
CA MET A 169 3.39 -12.30 -16.82
C MET A 169 4.77 -12.73 -17.34
N LYS A 170 5.69 -13.08 -16.45
CA LYS A 170 7.04 -13.59 -16.80
C LYS A 170 7.08 -15.11 -16.94
N GLN A 171 6.09 -15.83 -16.46
CA GLN A 171 6.09 -17.30 -16.53
C GLN A 171 5.81 -17.78 -17.93
N LYS A 172 6.34 -18.99 -18.27
CA LYS A 172 6.10 -19.70 -19.53
C LYS A 172 5.76 -21.15 -19.20
N GLY A 173 4.98 -21.80 -20.08
CA GLY A 173 4.61 -23.20 -19.92
C GLY A 173 3.58 -23.43 -18.82
N ILE A 174 3.62 -24.58 -18.18
CA ILE A 174 2.64 -24.99 -17.16
C ILE A 174 2.95 -24.31 -15.84
N ILE A 175 1.95 -23.63 -15.27
CA ILE A 175 2.02 -22.96 -13.97
C ILE A 175 1.07 -23.68 -13.01
N GLN A 176 1.57 -24.01 -11.82
CA GLN A 176 0.71 -24.54 -10.75
C GLN A 176 0.07 -23.39 -9.97
N GLY A 177 -1.23 -23.51 -9.69
CA GLY A 177 -2.00 -22.57 -8.87
C GLY A 177 -2.56 -23.26 -7.63
N TYR A 178 -2.66 -22.53 -6.53
CA TYR A 178 -3.21 -23.03 -5.28
C TYR A 178 -4.72 -22.83 -5.23
N THR A 179 -5.49 -23.92 -5.10
CA THR A 179 -6.96 -23.89 -5.03
C THR A 179 -7.48 -23.49 -3.66
N GLU A 180 -6.74 -23.81 -2.59
CA GLU A 180 -7.12 -23.53 -1.20
C GLU A 180 -6.56 -22.20 -0.67
N ALA A 181 -5.67 -21.53 -1.43
CA ALA A 181 -5.18 -20.22 -1.04
C ALA A 181 -6.18 -19.14 -1.48
N LEU A 182 -7.13 -18.84 -0.61
CA LEU A 182 -8.17 -17.84 -0.85
C LEU A 182 -7.63 -16.42 -0.70
N TRP A 183 -8.12 -15.52 -1.53
CA TRP A 183 -7.73 -14.12 -1.56
C TRP A 183 -8.97 -13.23 -1.70
N THR A 184 -9.03 -12.15 -0.90
CA THR A 184 -10.12 -11.19 -0.87
C THR A 184 -9.66 -9.76 -1.20
N GLY A 185 -8.43 -9.60 -1.68
CA GLY A 185 -7.84 -8.29 -1.94
C GLY A 185 -8.46 -7.52 -3.09
N VAL A 186 -7.90 -6.38 -3.39
CA VAL A 186 -8.36 -5.45 -4.42
C VAL A 186 -7.27 -5.15 -5.45
N THR A 187 -7.65 -4.61 -6.61
CA THR A 187 -6.65 -4.11 -7.56
C THR A 187 -6.04 -2.79 -7.05
N THR A 188 -4.83 -2.45 -7.49
CA THR A 188 -4.22 -1.15 -7.18
C THR A 188 -5.08 0.03 -7.62
N LEU A 189 -5.84 -0.13 -8.72
CA LEU A 189 -6.78 0.89 -9.17
C LEU A 189 -8.00 0.99 -8.25
N THR A 190 -8.54 -0.13 -7.77
CA THR A 190 -9.64 -0.13 -6.79
C THR A 190 -9.20 0.50 -5.47
N LEU A 191 -7.96 0.22 -5.02
CA LEU A 191 -7.37 0.86 -3.86
C LEU A 191 -7.31 2.38 -4.04
N ALA A 192 -6.81 2.88 -5.19
CA ALA A 192 -6.73 4.31 -5.46
C ALA A 192 -8.12 4.99 -5.43
N LYS A 193 -9.13 4.37 -6.03
CA LYS A 193 -10.52 4.84 -5.98
C LYS A 193 -11.09 4.88 -4.56
N ALA A 194 -10.80 3.85 -3.77
CA ALA A 194 -11.24 3.79 -2.36
C ALA A 194 -10.56 4.87 -1.52
N MET A 195 -9.28 5.16 -1.75
CA MET A 195 -8.55 6.22 -1.05
C MET A 195 -9.11 7.62 -1.38
N GLU A 196 -9.40 7.88 -2.66
CA GLU A 196 -10.03 9.15 -3.08
C GLU A 196 -11.38 9.33 -2.38
N LYS A 197 -12.25 8.31 -2.45
CA LYS A 197 -13.58 8.34 -1.84
C LYS A 197 -13.52 8.50 -0.32
N ALA A 198 -12.61 7.79 0.34
CA ALA A 198 -12.40 7.89 1.78
C ALA A 198 -11.90 9.29 2.21
N ALA A 199 -11.06 9.93 1.38
CA ALA A 199 -10.61 11.30 1.62
C ALA A 199 -11.76 12.31 1.46
N GLU A 200 -12.60 12.17 0.43
CA GLU A 200 -13.78 13.00 0.18
C GLU A 200 -14.80 12.90 1.32
N GLU A 201 -15.02 11.69 1.84
CA GLU A 201 -15.95 11.42 2.95
C GLU A 201 -15.34 11.67 4.33
N ASN A 202 -14.08 12.11 4.39
CA ASN A 202 -13.32 12.32 5.62
C ASN A 202 -13.30 11.08 6.55
N LEU A 203 -13.22 9.87 5.99
CA LEU A 203 -13.21 8.61 6.73
C LEU A 203 -11.96 8.48 7.58
N SER A 204 -12.06 8.12 8.87
CA SER A 204 -10.95 7.93 9.81
C SER A 204 -11.01 6.58 10.51
N GLY A 205 -9.91 6.18 11.17
CA GLY A 205 -9.81 4.88 11.86
C GLY A 205 -9.18 3.79 10.99
N ILE A 206 -9.49 2.54 11.27
CA ILE A 206 -8.95 1.35 10.56
C ILE A 206 -10.07 0.62 9.84
N TYR A 207 -9.81 0.23 8.58
CA TYR A 207 -10.75 -0.54 7.76
C TYR A 207 -10.06 -1.66 6.99
N ASN A 208 -10.71 -2.80 6.91
CA ASN A 208 -10.32 -3.89 6.02
C ASN A 208 -10.84 -3.59 4.61
N LEU A 209 -9.97 -3.13 3.72
CA LEU A 209 -10.35 -2.86 2.33
C LEU A 209 -10.23 -4.16 1.53
N VAL A 210 -11.33 -4.83 1.34
CA VAL A 210 -11.42 -6.15 0.73
C VAL A 210 -12.50 -6.22 -0.35
N ASN A 211 -12.43 -7.24 -1.19
CA ASN A 211 -13.52 -7.60 -2.09
C ASN A 211 -14.59 -8.39 -1.29
N ASN A 212 -15.86 -8.23 -1.67
CA ASN A 212 -16.98 -8.94 -1.03
C ASN A 212 -16.97 -10.46 -1.27
N GLN A 213 -16.15 -10.94 -2.20
CA GLN A 213 -16.02 -12.35 -2.54
C GLN A 213 -14.55 -12.75 -2.51
N SER A 214 -14.29 -13.98 -2.06
CA SER A 214 -12.98 -14.58 -2.15
C SER A 214 -12.78 -15.27 -3.51
N ILE A 215 -11.53 -15.31 -3.96
CA ILE A 215 -11.11 -16.07 -5.14
C ILE A 215 -9.87 -16.89 -4.78
N SER A 216 -9.76 -18.11 -5.30
CA SER A 216 -8.53 -18.88 -5.14
C SER A 216 -7.37 -18.28 -5.95
N LYS A 217 -6.15 -18.46 -5.50
CA LYS A 217 -4.96 -18.06 -6.29
C LYS A 217 -4.97 -18.75 -7.66
N PHE A 218 -5.44 -19.99 -7.75
CA PHE A 218 -5.60 -20.72 -9.01
C PHE A 218 -6.55 -19.99 -9.98
N ASP A 219 -7.76 -19.64 -9.54
CA ASP A 219 -8.73 -18.96 -10.39
C ASP A 219 -8.30 -17.54 -10.73
N LEU A 220 -7.60 -16.86 -9.82
CA LEU A 220 -7.02 -15.55 -10.09
C LEU A 220 -5.98 -15.61 -11.23
N LEU A 221 -5.11 -16.65 -11.25
CA LEU A 221 -4.16 -16.87 -12.35
C LEU A 221 -4.88 -17.19 -13.66
N LYS A 222 -5.99 -17.94 -13.64
CA LYS A 222 -6.83 -18.16 -14.83
C LYS A 222 -7.41 -16.85 -15.39
N LEU A 223 -7.84 -15.93 -14.51
CA LEU A 223 -8.28 -14.61 -14.96
C LEU A 223 -7.13 -13.82 -15.60
N PHE A 224 -5.93 -13.84 -15.01
CA PHE A 224 -4.77 -13.21 -15.64
C PHE A 224 -4.47 -13.81 -17.01
N ASN A 225 -4.51 -15.12 -17.14
CA ASN A 225 -4.31 -15.80 -18.43
C ASN A 225 -5.33 -15.34 -19.46
N LYS A 226 -6.61 -15.38 -19.09
CA LYS A 226 -7.72 -15.01 -19.97
C LYS A 226 -7.63 -13.58 -20.48
N TYR A 227 -7.33 -12.61 -19.59
CA TYR A 227 -7.44 -11.19 -19.92
C TYR A 227 -6.12 -10.56 -20.39
N PHE A 228 -4.99 -11.16 -20.09
CA PHE A 228 -3.69 -10.57 -20.39
C PHE A 228 -2.79 -11.44 -21.26
N ARG A 229 -3.14 -12.70 -21.49
CA ARG A 229 -2.40 -13.65 -22.32
C ARG A 229 -3.23 -14.34 -23.40
N ASN A 230 -4.49 -13.95 -23.58
CA ASN A 230 -5.39 -14.57 -24.57
C ASN A 230 -5.51 -16.11 -24.42
N ASN A 231 -5.37 -16.65 -23.21
CA ASN A 231 -5.34 -18.08 -22.88
C ASN A 231 -4.14 -18.88 -23.48
N GLU A 232 -3.00 -18.22 -23.68
CA GLU A 232 -1.74 -18.88 -24.09
C GLU A 232 -1.09 -19.69 -22.96
#